data_1194c77e95ce22b8dd6d5c15a693d4e6
#
_entry.id   1194c77e95ce22b8dd6d5c15a693d4e6
#
_cell.length_a   1.000
_cell.length_b   1.000
_cell.length_c   1.000
_cell.angle_alpha   90.00
_cell.angle_beta   90.00
_cell.angle_gamma   90.00
#
_symmetry.space_group_name_H-M   'P 1'
#
loop_
_entity.id
_entity.type
_entity.pdbx_description
1 polymer ?
#
loop_
_entity_poly.entity_id
_entity_poly.type
_entity_poly.pdbx_seq_one_letter_code
_entity_poly.pdbx_strand_id
1 'polypeptide(L)'
;NAELPICKVALSFNDIDSLSLLMLVVCDYANFNGAEEEGIGPRDVQLVYPQECTPNFRRVVDAMQKGTHLLFRENLIEHKCVNGMAETNQYVATSHLKNEILADFSPLDHSDKHVPQMNGVKSYKDITAKALFYNKEEGEQVERLRGILSQEQLPIIQERLKSRGMRTGVCVLLHGQPGTGKTATVYELARQTRRDIIQVQVTDFKDKYVGESEAKLKKIFSDYRQCCKNSEVTPILLLNEGDAILGKRIENVEHGTEQMMNALQNILLEEMETIQGIMIVTTNLITNLDKAFERRFIFKVKFEKPGTEVKAHIWQSMLENLDVKEAMSLAHEFDVTGGEIENIARKATMEYILTGKESDIDTIRKFTKQEKLESNRRPIVGFSTNNS
;
A
#
# COMPACT_ATOMS: atom_id res chain seq x y z
N ASN A 1 -22.02 35.58 6.22
CA ASN A 1 -21.09 35.05 5.16
C ASN A 1 -21.55 35.40 3.73
N ALA A 2 -22.51 36.33 3.55
CA ALA A 2 -22.96 36.81 2.22
C ALA A 2 -21.88 37.61 1.44
N GLU A 3 -20.75 37.90 2.08
CA GLU A 3 -19.63 38.65 1.50
C GLU A 3 -18.65 37.79 0.69
N LEU A 4 -18.68 36.46 0.87
CA LEU A 4 -17.80 35.53 0.14
C LEU A 4 -18.13 35.53 -1.37
N PRO A 5 -17.13 35.54 -2.26
CA PRO A 5 -17.32 35.54 -3.71
C PRO A 5 -18.30 34.46 -4.21
N ILE A 6 -18.14 33.23 -3.72
CA ILE A 6 -19.04 32.12 -4.08
C ILE A 6 -20.50 32.35 -3.65
N CYS A 7 -20.72 32.98 -2.49
CA CYS A 7 -22.08 33.32 -2.05
C CYS A 7 -22.74 34.40 -2.95
N LYS A 8 -21.94 35.37 -3.42
CA LYS A 8 -22.44 36.39 -4.38
C LYS A 8 -22.82 35.73 -5.70
N VAL A 9 -22.01 34.83 -6.21
CA VAL A 9 -22.29 34.03 -7.42
C VAL A 9 -23.56 33.18 -7.21
N ALA A 10 -23.64 32.45 -6.09
CA ALA A 10 -24.80 31.61 -5.78
C ALA A 10 -26.10 32.43 -5.68
N LEU A 11 -26.04 33.62 -5.10
CA LEU A 11 -27.20 34.51 -4.97
C LEU A 11 -27.60 35.19 -6.31
N SER A 12 -26.73 35.20 -7.31
CA SER A 12 -27.03 35.72 -8.64
C SER A 12 -27.88 34.78 -9.50
N PHE A 13 -27.94 33.51 -9.15
CA PHE A 13 -28.74 32.51 -9.84
C PHE A 13 -30.21 32.61 -9.42
N ASN A 14 -31.09 32.73 -10.41
CA ASN A 14 -32.55 32.78 -10.22
C ASN A 14 -33.20 31.39 -10.29
N ASP A 15 -32.42 30.36 -10.63
CA ASP A 15 -32.90 28.98 -10.73
C ASP A 15 -32.09 28.05 -9.83
N ILE A 16 -32.81 27.13 -9.18
CA ILE A 16 -32.27 26.19 -8.22
C ILE A 16 -31.42 25.12 -8.89
N ASP A 17 -31.66 24.86 -10.18
CA ASP A 17 -31.00 23.80 -10.94
C ASP A 17 -29.58 24.20 -11.26
N SER A 18 -29.33 25.42 -11.74
CA SER A 18 -27.99 25.97 -11.98
C SER A 18 -27.16 26.04 -10.68
N LEU A 19 -27.83 26.41 -9.57
CA LEU A 19 -27.16 26.41 -8.26
C LEU A 19 -26.76 25.01 -7.83
N SER A 20 -27.63 24.02 -7.99
CA SER A 20 -27.36 22.63 -7.63
C SER A 20 -26.23 22.03 -8.47
N LEU A 21 -26.19 22.33 -9.77
CA LEU A 21 -25.10 21.93 -10.68
C LEU A 21 -23.78 22.59 -10.31
N LEU A 22 -23.79 23.89 -9.96
CA LEU A 22 -22.60 24.56 -9.46
C LEU A 22 -22.07 23.88 -8.18
N MET A 23 -22.98 23.55 -7.25
CA MET A 23 -22.61 22.87 -6.03
C MET A 23 -21.98 21.48 -6.30
N LEU A 24 -22.50 20.71 -7.26
CA LEU A 24 -21.89 19.45 -7.67
C LEU A 24 -20.45 19.64 -8.18
N VAL A 25 -20.21 20.63 -9.04
CA VAL A 25 -18.87 20.93 -9.56
C VAL A 25 -17.93 21.39 -8.45
N VAL A 26 -18.41 22.23 -7.53
CA VAL A 26 -17.62 22.68 -6.38
C VAL A 26 -17.29 21.51 -5.44
N CYS A 27 -18.24 20.61 -5.22
CA CYS A 27 -18.00 19.40 -4.41
C CYS A 27 -17.01 18.46 -5.09
N ASP A 28 -17.11 18.25 -6.42
CA ASP A 28 -16.14 17.47 -7.18
C ASP A 28 -14.74 18.08 -7.05
N TYR A 29 -14.59 19.37 -7.32
CA TYR A 29 -13.33 20.09 -7.15
C TYR A 29 -12.78 20.01 -5.71
N ALA A 30 -13.62 20.16 -4.70
CA ALA A 30 -13.22 20.09 -3.30
C ALA A 30 -12.75 18.68 -2.88
N ASN A 31 -13.39 17.63 -3.42
CA ASN A 31 -13.05 16.24 -3.13
C ASN A 31 -11.72 15.81 -3.76
N PHE A 32 -11.37 16.36 -4.92
CA PHE A 32 -10.17 15.96 -5.66
C PHE A 32 -8.90 16.76 -5.33
N ASN A 33 -8.99 17.81 -4.50
CA ASN A 33 -7.84 18.55 -3.92
C ASN A 33 -6.74 18.91 -4.96
N GLY A 34 -7.14 19.25 -6.20
CA GLY A 34 -6.22 19.61 -7.28
C GLY A 34 -5.51 18.43 -7.95
N ALA A 35 -5.83 17.17 -7.61
CA ALA A 35 -5.54 16.03 -8.46
C ALA A 35 -6.40 16.10 -9.74
N GLU A 36 -6.09 15.30 -10.76
CA GLU A 36 -6.91 15.26 -11.98
C GLU A 36 -8.38 15.08 -11.63
N GLU A 37 -9.17 16.17 -11.78
CA GLU A 37 -10.60 16.16 -11.53
C GLU A 37 -11.24 15.12 -12.45
N GLU A 38 -12.02 14.20 -11.89
CA GLU A 38 -12.77 13.26 -12.73
C GLU A 38 -13.79 14.03 -13.59
N GLY A 39 -14.29 15.14 -13.07
CA GLY A 39 -15.32 15.95 -13.68
C GLY A 39 -16.72 15.32 -13.49
N ILE A 40 -17.74 16.15 -13.50
CA ILE A 40 -19.14 15.68 -13.45
C ILE A 40 -19.62 15.31 -14.85
N GLY A 41 -20.34 14.19 -14.95
CA GLY A 41 -20.93 13.70 -16.19
C GLY A 41 -22.46 13.77 -16.21
N PRO A 42 -23.12 13.32 -17.30
CA PRO A 42 -24.58 13.31 -17.41
C PRO A 42 -25.28 12.51 -16.29
N ARG A 43 -24.61 11.48 -15.73
CA ARG A 43 -25.15 10.71 -14.59
C ARG A 43 -25.23 11.55 -13.32
N ASP A 44 -24.21 12.37 -13.06
CA ASP A 44 -24.15 13.23 -11.89
C ASP A 44 -25.16 14.38 -12.03
N VAL A 45 -25.31 14.92 -13.24
CA VAL A 45 -26.37 15.90 -13.57
C VAL A 45 -27.75 15.30 -13.33
N GLN A 46 -27.93 13.99 -13.60
CA GLN A 46 -29.21 13.31 -13.35
C GLN A 46 -29.58 13.26 -11.87
N LEU A 47 -28.60 13.26 -10.95
CA LEU A 47 -28.85 13.26 -9.51
C LEU A 47 -29.54 14.55 -9.02
N VAL A 48 -29.36 15.65 -9.74
CA VAL A 48 -30.00 16.96 -9.42
C VAL A 48 -31.46 16.98 -9.85
N TYR A 49 -31.85 16.15 -10.81
CA TYR A 49 -33.21 16.16 -11.38
C TYR A 49 -33.98 14.93 -10.94
N PRO A 50 -35.16 15.09 -10.28
CA PRO A 50 -36.07 13.98 -10.01
C PRO A 50 -36.48 13.26 -11.28
N GLN A 51 -36.76 11.96 -11.21
CA GLN A 51 -37.12 11.12 -12.37
C GLN A 51 -38.32 11.62 -13.16
N GLU A 52 -39.17 12.43 -12.56
CA GLU A 52 -40.39 13.04 -13.16
C GLU A 52 -40.09 14.21 -14.10
N CYS A 53 -38.86 14.77 -14.08
CA CYS A 53 -38.50 15.97 -14.85
C CYS A 53 -37.68 15.67 -16.12
N THR A 54 -37.93 14.55 -16.79
CA THR A 54 -37.23 14.11 -18.00
C THR A 54 -37.07 15.15 -19.13
N PRO A 55 -38.04 16.01 -19.44
CA PRO A 55 -37.89 17.03 -20.47
C PRO A 55 -36.86 18.11 -20.11
N ASN A 56 -36.86 18.57 -18.87
CA ASN A 56 -35.96 19.60 -18.40
C ASN A 56 -34.53 19.06 -18.31
N PHE A 57 -34.34 17.83 -17.82
CA PHE A 57 -33.05 17.14 -17.79
C PHE A 57 -32.40 17.09 -19.19
N ARG A 58 -33.13 16.65 -20.22
CA ARG A 58 -32.59 16.60 -21.59
C ARG A 58 -32.16 17.97 -22.12
N ARG A 59 -32.92 19.03 -21.83
CA ARG A 59 -32.57 20.40 -22.22
C ARG A 59 -31.30 20.88 -21.53
N VAL A 60 -31.15 20.57 -20.26
CA VAL A 60 -29.96 20.94 -19.48
C VAL A 60 -28.74 20.17 -19.98
N VAL A 61 -28.83 18.86 -20.16
CA VAL A 61 -27.74 18.05 -20.71
C VAL A 61 -27.31 18.53 -22.10
N ASP A 62 -28.26 18.83 -22.99
CA ASP A 62 -27.99 19.38 -24.33
C ASP A 62 -27.31 20.76 -24.25
N ALA A 63 -27.75 21.62 -23.34
CA ALA A 63 -27.12 22.91 -23.11
C ALA A 63 -25.71 22.80 -22.53
N MET A 64 -25.51 21.84 -21.63
CA MET A 64 -24.18 21.51 -21.07
C MET A 64 -23.21 20.98 -22.15
N GLN A 65 -23.64 20.01 -22.95
CA GLN A 65 -22.84 19.44 -24.04
C GLN A 65 -22.46 20.48 -25.10
N LYS A 66 -23.37 21.43 -25.40
CA LYS A 66 -23.12 22.52 -26.35
C LYS A 66 -22.37 23.71 -25.75
N GLY A 67 -22.08 23.70 -24.45
CA GLY A 67 -21.42 24.81 -23.76
C GLY A 67 -22.30 26.08 -23.70
N THR A 68 -23.61 25.95 -23.83
CA THR A 68 -24.58 27.11 -23.85
C THR A 68 -25.28 27.32 -22.50
N HIS A 69 -25.07 26.44 -21.54
CA HIS A 69 -25.64 26.55 -20.20
C HIS A 69 -25.10 27.80 -19.47
N LEU A 70 -25.88 28.34 -18.54
CA LEU A 70 -25.52 29.54 -17.78
C LEU A 70 -24.16 29.44 -17.12
N LEU A 71 -23.82 28.30 -16.52
CA LEU A 71 -22.52 28.07 -15.87
C LEU A 71 -21.33 28.20 -16.82
N PHE A 72 -21.47 27.87 -18.12
CA PHE A 72 -20.45 28.11 -19.14
C PHE A 72 -20.36 29.61 -19.51
N ARG A 73 -21.50 30.31 -19.62
CA ARG A 73 -21.53 31.74 -19.94
C ARG A 73 -20.90 32.59 -18.86
N GLU A 74 -21.09 32.20 -17.61
CA GLU A 74 -20.49 32.85 -16.44
C GLU A 74 -19.04 32.38 -16.19
N ASN A 75 -18.46 31.57 -17.10
CA ASN A 75 -17.09 31.05 -17.00
C ASN A 75 -16.81 30.29 -15.70
N LEU A 76 -17.80 29.55 -15.19
CA LEU A 76 -17.66 28.77 -13.96
C LEU A 76 -17.26 27.33 -14.23
N ILE A 77 -17.69 26.77 -15.38
CA ILE A 77 -17.38 25.41 -15.80
C ILE A 77 -16.86 25.38 -17.24
N GLU A 78 -16.10 24.36 -17.54
CA GLU A 78 -15.59 24.07 -18.89
C GLU A 78 -15.65 22.57 -19.18
N HIS A 79 -15.52 22.18 -20.46
CA HIS A 79 -15.37 20.78 -20.83
C HIS A 79 -13.99 20.27 -20.43
N LYS A 80 -13.94 19.07 -19.83
CA LYS A 80 -12.66 18.42 -19.51
C LYS A 80 -11.86 18.17 -20.79
N CYS A 81 -10.61 18.54 -20.78
CA CYS A 81 -9.68 18.26 -21.89
C CYS A 81 -8.82 17.04 -21.57
N VAL A 82 -8.91 16.00 -22.40
CA VAL A 82 -8.05 14.82 -22.32
C VAL A 82 -7.24 14.72 -23.61
N ASN A 83 -5.93 14.67 -23.50
CA ASN A 83 -5.01 14.63 -24.63
C ASN A 83 -5.23 15.76 -25.69
N GLY A 84 -5.65 16.95 -25.23
CA GLY A 84 -5.88 18.10 -26.10
C GLY A 84 -7.25 18.09 -26.81
N MET A 85 -8.12 17.14 -26.53
CA MET A 85 -9.49 17.08 -27.03
C MET A 85 -10.50 17.33 -25.89
N ALA A 86 -11.49 18.16 -26.14
CA ALA A 86 -12.56 18.43 -25.18
C ALA A 86 -13.55 17.27 -25.14
N GLU A 87 -13.76 16.71 -23.96
CA GLU A 87 -14.79 15.70 -23.70
C GLU A 87 -16.11 16.40 -23.41
N THR A 88 -17.01 16.43 -24.39
CA THR A 88 -18.30 17.15 -24.30
C THR A 88 -19.27 16.57 -23.24
N ASN A 89 -18.96 15.42 -22.69
CA ASN A 89 -19.75 14.73 -21.66
C ASN A 89 -19.13 14.83 -20.27
N GLN A 90 -18.05 15.58 -20.09
CA GLN A 90 -17.43 15.80 -18.78
C GLN A 90 -17.17 17.28 -18.54
N TYR A 91 -17.52 17.77 -17.36
CA TYR A 91 -17.47 19.16 -16.98
C TYR A 91 -16.63 19.34 -15.73
N VAL A 92 -15.72 20.30 -15.76
CA VAL A 92 -14.81 20.63 -14.67
C VAL A 92 -14.89 22.12 -14.32
N ALA A 93 -14.42 22.47 -13.12
CA ALA A 93 -14.34 23.86 -12.69
C ALA A 93 -13.28 24.62 -13.51
N THR A 94 -13.60 25.84 -13.97
CA THR A 94 -12.65 26.72 -14.67
C THR A 94 -11.59 27.27 -13.73
N SER A 95 -10.49 27.75 -14.30
CA SER A 95 -9.47 28.49 -13.53
C SER A 95 -10.02 29.73 -12.83
N HIS A 96 -11.02 30.39 -13.41
CA HIS A 96 -11.73 31.53 -12.82
C HIS A 96 -12.47 31.12 -11.54
N LEU A 97 -13.26 30.04 -11.62
CA LEU A 97 -13.95 29.51 -10.43
C LEU A 97 -12.95 29.13 -9.32
N LYS A 98 -11.89 28.42 -9.67
CA LYS A 98 -10.87 27.93 -8.71
C LYS A 98 -10.09 29.05 -8.04
N ASN A 99 -9.55 29.98 -8.81
CA ASN A 99 -8.55 30.94 -8.34
C ASN A 99 -9.13 32.27 -7.87
N GLU A 100 -10.33 32.64 -8.32
CA GLU A 100 -10.92 33.95 -7.98
C GLU A 100 -12.15 33.80 -7.07
N ILE A 101 -13.04 32.86 -7.38
CA ILE A 101 -14.31 32.69 -6.64
C ILE A 101 -14.14 31.81 -5.43
N LEU A 102 -13.35 30.74 -5.56
CA LEU A 102 -13.03 29.79 -4.48
C LEU A 102 -11.67 30.08 -3.81
N ALA A 103 -11.01 31.20 -4.13
CA ALA A 103 -9.71 31.56 -3.56
C ALA A 103 -9.72 31.62 -2.02
N ASP A 104 -10.83 32.11 -1.43
CA ASP A 104 -11.05 32.15 0.01
C ASP A 104 -11.53 30.80 0.60
N PHE A 105 -11.97 29.91 -0.25
CA PHE A 105 -12.11 28.51 0.03
C PHE A 105 -10.74 27.86 -0.28
N SER A 106 -9.77 28.06 0.59
CA SER A 106 -8.78 27.02 0.74
C SER A 106 -9.55 25.73 0.85
N PRO A 107 -9.30 24.71 -0.03
CA PRO A 107 -9.90 23.40 0.13
C PRO A 107 -9.72 23.08 1.58
N LEU A 108 -10.82 22.88 2.31
CA LEU A 108 -10.93 22.84 3.76
C LEU A 108 -9.57 22.44 4.32
N ASP A 109 -8.90 23.40 4.96
CA ASP A 109 -7.65 23.11 5.64
C ASP A 109 -8.04 22.12 6.74
N HIS A 110 -8.26 20.91 6.29
CA HIS A 110 -8.20 19.77 7.14
C HIS A 110 -6.74 19.76 7.54
N SER A 111 -6.44 20.48 8.61
CA SER A 111 -5.24 20.32 9.42
C SER A 111 -5.10 18.90 9.98
N ASP A 112 -6.11 18.09 9.85
CA ASP A 112 -6.00 16.69 9.50
C ASP A 112 -5.76 16.63 7.99
N LYS A 113 -4.47 16.69 7.59
CA LYS A 113 -4.02 16.27 6.26
C LYS A 113 -4.80 14.99 5.94
N HIS A 114 -5.81 15.07 5.10
CA HIS A 114 -6.40 13.89 4.50
C HIS A 114 -5.30 13.33 3.58
N VAL A 115 -4.38 12.65 4.20
CA VAL A 115 -3.63 11.60 3.55
C VAL A 115 -4.74 10.74 2.94
N PRO A 116 -4.80 10.55 1.60
CA PRO A 116 -5.78 9.66 1.02
C PRO A 116 -5.78 8.44 1.93
N GLN A 117 -6.94 8.11 2.52
CA GLN A 117 -7.02 6.94 3.38
C GLN A 117 -6.80 5.73 2.48
N MET A 118 -5.53 5.52 2.12
CA MET A 118 -5.14 4.26 1.53
C MET A 118 -5.53 3.20 2.55
N ASN A 119 -6.41 2.30 2.13
CA ASN A 119 -6.68 1.13 2.94
C ASN A 119 -5.34 0.47 3.29
N GLY A 120 -5.10 0.21 4.56
CA GLY A 120 -3.84 -0.42 4.98
C GLY A 120 -2.74 0.53 5.49
N VAL A 121 -3.02 1.81 5.72
CA VAL A 121 -2.10 2.71 6.43
C VAL A 121 -2.01 2.31 7.90
N LYS A 122 -0.82 2.02 8.37
CA LYS A 122 -0.52 1.73 9.76
C LYS A 122 0.48 2.76 10.28
N SER A 123 0.07 3.52 11.29
CA SER A 123 0.98 4.48 11.93
C SER A 123 2.12 3.77 12.64
N TYR A 124 3.32 4.34 12.57
CA TYR A 124 4.47 3.83 13.32
C TYR A 124 4.24 3.85 14.84
N LYS A 125 3.35 4.71 15.32
CA LYS A 125 2.97 4.81 16.75
C LYS A 125 2.16 3.61 17.21
N ASP A 126 1.40 2.99 16.30
CA ASP A 126 0.57 1.83 16.58
C ASP A 126 1.33 0.50 16.45
N ILE A 127 2.60 0.57 16.08
CA ILE A 127 3.46 -0.60 15.97
C ILE A 127 4.05 -0.94 17.33
N THR A 128 3.62 -2.05 17.89
CA THR A 128 4.19 -2.58 19.13
C THR A 128 5.64 -2.98 18.92
N ALA A 129 6.53 -2.52 19.79
CA ALA A 129 7.93 -2.91 19.75
C ALA A 129 8.06 -4.43 19.92
N LYS A 130 8.85 -5.06 19.05
CA LYS A 130 9.15 -6.49 19.13
C LYS A 130 10.66 -6.67 19.13
N ALA A 131 11.17 -7.43 20.11
CA ALA A 131 12.57 -7.83 20.10
C ALA A 131 12.81 -8.79 18.93
N LEU A 132 13.69 -8.41 18.01
CA LEU A 132 14.07 -9.22 16.87
C LEU A 132 15.56 -9.56 16.97
N PHE A 133 15.88 -10.80 16.70
CA PHE A 133 17.24 -11.33 16.73
C PHE A 133 17.59 -11.83 15.35
N TYR A 134 18.76 -11.47 14.89
CA TYR A 134 19.23 -11.75 13.53
C TYR A 134 20.52 -12.54 13.57
N ASN A 135 20.76 -13.36 12.56
CA ASN A 135 22.10 -13.83 12.28
C ASN A 135 23.01 -12.63 11.96
N LYS A 136 24.31 -12.78 12.13
CA LYS A 136 25.25 -11.66 12.04
C LYS A 136 25.13 -10.87 10.74
N GLU A 137 25.14 -11.55 9.59
CA GLU A 137 25.07 -10.89 8.29
C GLU A 137 23.72 -10.21 8.05
N GLU A 138 22.63 -10.83 8.48
CA GLU A 138 21.27 -10.23 8.41
C GLU A 138 21.20 -8.97 9.27
N GLY A 139 21.70 -9.05 10.51
CA GLY A 139 21.71 -7.92 11.44
C GLY A 139 22.48 -6.73 10.91
N GLU A 140 23.66 -6.96 10.32
CA GLU A 140 24.47 -5.90 9.69
C GLU A 140 23.73 -5.23 8.52
N GLN A 141 23.03 -6.03 7.69
CA GLN A 141 22.24 -5.49 6.56
C GLN A 141 21.00 -4.72 7.02
N VAL A 142 20.29 -5.23 8.04
CA VAL A 142 19.12 -4.56 8.62
C VAL A 142 19.54 -3.23 9.27
N GLU A 143 20.65 -3.21 9.99
CA GLU A 143 21.18 -2.00 10.62
C GLU A 143 21.60 -0.96 9.56
N ARG A 144 22.23 -1.41 8.48
CA ARG A 144 22.54 -0.54 7.34
C ARG A 144 21.29 0.06 6.71
N LEU A 145 20.24 -0.75 6.52
CA LEU A 145 18.94 -0.26 6.03
C LEU A 145 18.34 0.76 6.97
N ARG A 146 18.37 0.51 8.27
CA ARG A 146 17.89 1.45 9.30
C ARG A 146 18.59 2.81 9.17
N GLY A 147 19.91 2.81 9.01
CA GLY A 147 20.70 4.03 8.81
C GLY A 147 20.27 4.79 7.55
N ILE A 148 20.11 4.10 6.41
CA ILE A 148 19.69 4.69 5.13
C ILE A 148 18.26 5.26 5.23
N LEU A 149 17.36 4.56 5.89
CA LEU A 149 15.96 4.94 6.05
C LEU A 149 15.75 5.95 7.19
N SER A 150 16.78 6.38 7.91
CA SER A 150 16.62 7.40 8.93
C SER A 150 16.11 8.72 8.31
N GLN A 151 15.40 9.53 9.10
CA GLN A 151 14.84 10.79 8.61
C GLN A 151 15.91 11.79 8.18
N GLU A 152 17.09 11.68 8.77
CA GLU A 152 18.23 12.56 8.49
C GLU A 152 18.97 12.16 7.22
N GLN A 153 19.21 10.86 7.01
CA GLN A 153 20.07 10.38 5.94
C GLN A 153 19.35 10.24 4.60
N LEU A 154 18.10 9.79 4.61
CA LEU A 154 17.37 9.54 3.36
C LEU A 154 17.29 10.76 2.43
N PRO A 155 16.92 11.97 2.90
CA PRO A 155 16.87 13.15 2.04
C PRO A 155 18.25 13.50 1.43
N ILE A 156 19.31 13.37 2.22
CA ILE A 156 20.69 13.64 1.78
C ILE A 156 21.10 12.66 0.68
N ILE A 157 20.76 11.37 0.86
CA ILE A 157 21.05 10.32 -0.11
C ILE A 157 20.28 10.59 -1.40
N GLN A 158 19.00 10.90 -1.31
CA GLN A 158 18.14 11.20 -2.48
C GLN A 158 18.64 12.41 -3.26
N GLU A 159 19.04 13.48 -2.59
CA GLU A 159 19.59 14.67 -3.24
C GLU A 159 20.90 14.36 -3.97
N ARG A 160 21.80 13.61 -3.34
CA ARG A 160 23.06 13.18 -3.98
C ARG A 160 22.84 12.26 -5.17
N LEU A 161 21.86 11.37 -5.11
CA LEU A 161 21.50 10.53 -6.24
C LEU A 161 20.92 11.35 -7.37
N LYS A 162 20.02 12.30 -7.06
CA LYS A 162 19.41 13.20 -8.03
C LYS A 162 20.45 14.08 -8.73
N SER A 163 21.43 14.63 -8.02
CA SER A 163 22.50 15.44 -8.59
C SER A 163 23.39 14.68 -9.57
N ARG A 164 23.40 13.33 -9.46
CA ARG A 164 24.13 12.43 -10.37
C ARG A 164 23.26 11.81 -11.46
N GLY A 165 22.01 12.26 -11.61
CA GLY A 165 21.06 11.69 -12.56
C GLY A 165 20.65 10.26 -12.28
N MET A 166 20.79 9.80 -11.01
CA MET A 166 20.40 8.46 -10.57
C MET A 166 18.99 8.44 -10.01
N ARG A 167 18.37 7.25 -10.00
CA ARG A 167 17.06 7.04 -9.35
C ARG A 167 17.15 7.31 -7.85
N THR A 168 16.16 8.01 -7.31
CA THR A 168 16.12 8.41 -5.90
C THR A 168 15.31 7.48 -5.01
N GLY A 169 14.49 6.61 -5.59
CA GLY A 169 13.68 5.66 -4.85
C GLY A 169 14.51 4.52 -4.25
N VAL A 170 14.10 4.08 -3.07
CA VAL A 170 14.76 3.00 -2.34
C VAL A 170 13.88 1.75 -2.41
N CYS A 171 14.24 0.82 -3.31
CA CYS A 171 13.56 -0.48 -3.42
C CYS A 171 14.37 -1.56 -2.69
N VAL A 172 13.73 -2.23 -1.73
CA VAL A 172 14.32 -3.25 -0.86
C VAL A 172 13.57 -4.56 -1.02
N LEU A 173 14.30 -5.66 -1.14
CA LEU A 173 13.77 -7.01 -1.14
C LEU A 173 14.21 -7.74 0.14
N LEU A 174 13.24 -8.20 0.93
CA LEU A 174 13.47 -9.12 2.04
C LEU A 174 12.97 -10.51 1.61
N HIS A 175 13.89 -11.45 1.45
CA HIS A 175 13.55 -12.78 0.95
C HIS A 175 14.08 -13.89 1.87
N GLY A 176 13.41 -15.04 1.88
CA GLY A 176 13.81 -16.17 2.73
C GLY A 176 12.64 -17.02 3.16
N GLN A 177 12.89 -18.05 3.95
CA GLN A 177 11.84 -18.99 4.37
C GLN A 177 10.73 -18.32 5.20
N PRO A 178 9.51 -18.90 5.21
CA PRO A 178 8.44 -18.43 6.09
C PRO A 178 8.86 -18.46 7.57
N GLY A 179 8.36 -17.54 8.37
CA GLY A 179 8.62 -17.51 9.81
C GLY A 179 10.02 -17.00 10.22
N THR A 180 10.82 -16.46 9.30
CA THR A 180 12.17 -15.93 9.60
C THR A 180 12.16 -14.45 10.03
N GLY A 181 11.00 -13.80 10.13
CA GLY A 181 10.90 -12.44 10.68
C GLY A 181 10.88 -11.30 9.67
N LYS A 182 10.83 -11.55 8.34
CA LYS A 182 10.86 -10.52 7.27
C LYS A 182 9.87 -9.37 7.50
N THR A 183 8.59 -9.69 7.62
CA THR A 183 7.54 -8.67 7.82
C THR A 183 7.68 -7.95 9.16
N ALA A 184 8.04 -8.68 10.23
CA ALA A 184 8.31 -8.09 11.54
C ALA A 184 9.48 -7.09 11.48
N THR A 185 10.52 -7.37 10.70
CA THR A 185 11.63 -6.45 10.47
C THR A 185 11.17 -5.16 9.78
N VAL A 186 10.25 -5.23 8.80
CA VAL A 186 9.71 -4.01 8.17
C VAL A 186 8.97 -3.14 9.18
N TYR A 187 8.14 -3.76 10.04
CA TYR A 187 7.44 -3.02 11.08
C TYR A 187 8.42 -2.38 12.08
N GLU A 188 9.45 -3.11 12.49
CA GLU A 188 10.44 -2.56 13.43
C GLU A 188 11.28 -1.44 12.79
N LEU A 189 11.68 -1.57 11.52
CA LEU A 189 12.31 -0.49 10.75
C LEU A 189 11.42 0.76 10.69
N ALA A 190 10.13 0.59 10.39
CA ALA A 190 9.17 1.69 10.34
C ALA A 190 9.04 2.40 11.70
N ARG A 191 8.90 1.62 12.78
CA ARG A 191 8.83 2.14 14.15
C ARG A 191 10.08 2.92 14.52
N GLN A 192 11.27 2.36 14.27
CA GLN A 192 12.55 2.97 14.62
C GLN A 192 12.87 4.22 13.79
N THR A 193 12.47 4.25 12.53
CA THR A 193 12.65 5.39 11.64
C THR A 193 11.48 6.38 11.68
N ARG A 194 10.45 6.09 12.51
CA ARG A 194 9.21 6.87 12.67
C ARG A 194 8.51 7.13 11.34
N ARG A 195 8.36 6.08 10.54
CA ARG A 195 7.68 6.12 9.24
C ARG A 195 6.42 5.28 9.29
N ASP A 196 5.34 5.82 8.77
CA ASP A 196 4.12 5.06 8.60
C ASP A 196 4.31 4.01 7.52
N ILE A 197 3.52 2.94 7.58
CA ILE A 197 3.51 1.86 6.60
C ILE A 197 2.22 1.92 5.82
N ILE A 198 2.32 1.89 4.50
CA ILE A 198 1.22 1.61 3.60
C ILE A 198 1.38 0.17 3.15
N GLN A 199 0.56 -0.70 3.73
CA GLN A 199 0.63 -2.13 3.43
C GLN A 199 -0.32 -2.49 2.30
N VAL A 200 0.22 -3.15 1.28
CA VAL A 200 -0.50 -3.67 0.13
C VAL A 200 -0.27 -5.17 0.04
N GLN A 201 -1.35 -5.92 -0.15
CA GLN A 201 -1.28 -7.34 -0.44
C GLN A 201 -1.52 -7.58 -1.93
N VAL A 202 -0.87 -8.60 -2.49
CA VAL A 202 -1.08 -8.96 -3.91
C VAL A 202 -2.54 -9.29 -4.19
N THR A 203 -3.27 -9.78 -3.20
CA THR A 203 -4.72 -10.04 -3.27
C THR A 203 -5.57 -8.79 -3.45
N ASP A 204 -5.09 -7.62 -3.03
CA ASP A 204 -5.85 -6.36 -3.06
C ASP A 204 -6.10 -5.87 -4.49
N PHE A 205 -5.24 -6.26 -5.43
CA PHE A 205 -5.35 -5.89 -6.85
C PHE A 205 -5.57 -7.09 -7.78
N LYS A 206 -5.74 -8.31 -7.23
CA LYS A 206 -5.97 -9.53 -8.02
C LYS A 206 -7.47 -9.81 -8.12
N ASP A 207 -8.11 -9.22 -9.12
CA ASP A 207 -9.53 -9.42 -9.41
C ASP A 207 -9.78 -10.40 -10.54
N LYS A 208 -11.06 -10.79 -10.69
CA LYS A 208 -11.53 -11.70 -11.75
C LYS A 208 -11.55 -11.08 -13.16
N TYR A 209 -11.48 -9.75 -13.26
CA TYR A 209 -11.59 -9.03 -14.54
C TYR A 209 -10.26 -8.47 -14.99
N VAL A 210 -9.88 -8.75 -16.23
CA VAL A 210 -8.69 -8.20 -16.90
C VAL A 210 -8.90 -6.70 -17.05
N GLY A 211 -7.90 -5.90 -16.64
CA GLY A 211 -7.94 -4.44 -16.70
C GLY A 211 -8.21 -3.73 -15.37
N GLU A 212 -9.09 -4.24 -14.51
CA GLU A 212 -9.32 -3.67 -13.19
C GLU A 212 -8.11 -3.81 -12.26
N SER A 213 -7.43 -4.96 -12.34
CA SER A 213 -6.20 -5.22 -11.57
C SER A 213 -5.08 -4.26 -11.92
N GLU A 214 -4.91 -3.93 -13.20
CA GLU A 214 -3.91 -2.99 -13.69
C GLU A 214 -4.19 -1.56 -13.21
N ALA A 215 -5.45 -1.12 -13.32
CA ALA A 215 -5.89 0.19 -12.86
C ALA A 215 -5.71 0.34 -11.34
N LYS A 216 -6.05 -0.71 -10.56
CA LYS A 216 -5.86 -0.74 -9.10
C LYS A 216 -4.38 -0.63 -8.72
N LEU A 217 -3.50 -1.38 -9.38
CA LEU A 217 -2.06 -1.31 -9.10
C LEU A 217 -1.50 0.09 -9.40
N LYS A 218 -1.85 0.68 -10.55
CA LYS A 218 -1.45 2.05 -10.90
C LYS A 218 -2.00 3.08 -9.89
N LYS A 219 -3.24 2.91 -9.45
CA LYS A 219 -3.85 3.76 -8.44
C LYS A 219 -3.07 3.70 -7.11
N ILE A 220 -2.70 2.51 -6.63
CA ILE A 220 -1.90 2.33 -5.41
C ILE A 220 -0.61 3.16 -5.49
N PHE A 221 0.12 3.11 -6.60
CA PHE A 221 1.35 3.89 -6.76
C PHE A 221 1.10 5.40 -6.92
N SER A 222 0.01 5.79 -7.57
CA SER A 222 -0.43 7.19 -7.65
C SER A 222 -0.75 7.74 -6.26
N ASP A 223 -1.56 7.03 -5.50
CA ASP A 223 -1.94 7.40 -4.13
C ASP A 223 -0.72 7.44 -3.21
N TYR A 224 0.21 6.49 -3.36
CA TYR A 224 1.49 6.50 -2.63
C TYR A 224 2.34 7.73 -2.95
N ARG A 225 2.45 8.11 -4.24
CA ARG A 225 3.17 9.34 -4.64
C ARG A 225 2.54 10.60 -4.01
N GLN A 226 1.22 10.64 -3.95
CA GLN A 226 0.50 11.75 -3.31
C GLN A 226 0.74 11.75 -1.80
N CYS A 227 0.69 10.58 -1.13
CA CYS A 227 1.07 10.45 0.28
C CYS A 227 2.49 10.96 0.54
N CYS A 228 3.46 10.59 -0.30
CA CYS A 228 4.85 11.06 -0.15
C CYS A 228 4.98 12.59 -0.26
N LYS A 229 4.18 13.23 -1.13
CA LYS A 229 4.18 14.70 -1.27
C LYS A 229 3.56 15.41 -0.07
N ASN A 230 2.53 14.81 0.52
CA ASN A 230 1.74 15.41 1.60
C ASN A 230 2.30 15.10 3.00
N SER A 231 3.20 14.14 3.12
CA SER A 231 3.78 13.71 4.39
C SER A 231 5.12 14.40 4.64
N GLU A 232 5.35 14.85 5.87
CA GLU A 232 6.66 15.37 6.29
C GLU A 232 7.74 14.28 6.26
N VAL A 233 7.33 13.05 6.58
CA VAL A 233 8.21 11.88 6.60
C VAL A 233 7.67 10.88 5.59
N THR A 234 8.45 10.58 4.56
CA THR A 234 8.09 9.61 3.51
C THR A 234 7.69 8.27 4.12
N PRO A 235 6.47 7.76 3.89
CA PRO A 235 6.02 6.47 4.39
C PRO A 235 6.71 5.31 3.66
N ILE A 236 6.64 4.12 4.23
CA ILE A 236 7.11 2.88 3.60
C ILE A 236 5.94 2.22 2.87
N LEU A 237 6.07 2.01 1.57
CA LEU A 237 5.17 1.13 0.81
C LEU A 237 5.63 -0.32 1.00
N LEU A 238 4.86 -1.10 1.74
CA LEU A 238 5.13 -2.51 1.97
C LEU A 238 4.27 -3.38 1.04
N LEU A 239 4.91 -4.04 0.10
CA LEU A 239 4.29 -5.12 -0.67
C LEU A 239 4.59 -6.45 0.02
N ASN A 240 3.60 -6.93 0.79
CA ASN A 240 3.75 -8.16 1.55
C ASN A 240 3.40 -9.38 0.69
N GLU A 241 4.17 -10.47 0.84
CA GLU A 241 3.98 -11.71 0.09
C GLU A 241 4.00 -11.51 -1.44
N GLY A 242 5.02 -10.85 -1.95
CA GLY A 242 5.20 -10.57 -3.37
C GLY A 242 5.44 -11.79 -4.26
N ASP A 243 5.35 -13.01 -3.71
CA ASP A 243 5.65 -14.27 -4.39
C ASP A 243 4.90 -14.41 -5.71
N ALA A 244 3.63 -14.04 -5.72
CA ALA A 244 2.77 -14.21 -6.89
C ALA A 244 3.13 -13.26 -8.05
N ILE A 245 3.76 -12.10 -7.75
CA ILE A 245 4.05 -11.09 -8.78
C ILE A 245 5.54 -11.03 -9.15
N LEU A 246 6.43 -11.50 -8.28
CA LEU A 246 7.88 -11.43 -8.51
C LEU A 246 8.45 -12.66 -9.23
N GLY A 247 7.65 -13.72 -9.41
CA GLY A 247 8.05 -14.96 -10.07
C GLY A 247 8.43 -14.76 -11.53
N LYS A 248 9.09 -15.76 -12.12
CA LYS A 248 9.41 -15.77 -13.55
C LYS A 248 8.17 -15.59 -14.39
N ARG A 249 8.30 -14.90 -15.50
CA ARG A 249 7.24 -14.73 -16.49
C ARG A 249 6.81 -16.07 -17.07
N ILE A 250 5.53 -16.19 -17.34
CA ILE A 250 4.98 -17.36 -18.01
C ILE A 250 5.13 -17.13 -19.51
N GLU A 251 6.00 -17.94 -20.16
CA GLU A 251 6.33 -17.77 -21.58
C GLU A 251 5.21 -18.32 -22.50
N ASN A 252 4.57 -19.42 -22.10
CA ASN A 252 3.45 -20.00 -22.83
C ASN A 252 2.14 -19.55 -22.21
N VAL A 253 1.57 -18.49 -22.72
CA VAL A 253 0.36 -17.88 -22.21
C VAL A 253 -0.85 -18.57 -22.85
N GLU A 254 -1.43 -19.53 -22.14
CA GLU A 254 -2.63 -20.25 -22.60
C GLU A 254 -3.93 -19.67 -22.00
N HIS A 255 -3.83 -18.95 -20.88
CA HIS A 255 -4.99 -18.44 -20.16
C HIS A 255 -4.91 -16.92 -19.88
N GLY A 256 -6.06 -16.25 -19.84
CA GLY A 256 -6.15 -14.80 -19.59
C GLY A 256 -5.56 -14.35 -18.24
N THR A 257 -5.53 -15.22 -17.23
CA THR A 257 -4.90 -14.98 -15.93
C THR A 257 -3.38 -14.80 -16.02
N GLU A 258 -2.73 -15.50 -16.95
CA GLU A 258 -1.28 -15.42 -17.18
C GLU A 258 -0.90 -14.11 -17.87
N GLN A 259 -1.72 -13.68 -18.83
CA GLN A 259 -1.56 -12.35 -19.48
C GLN A 259 -1.68 -11.24 -18.44
N MET A 260 -2.69 -11.30 -17.58
CA MET A 260 -2.90 -10.35 -16.51
C MET A 260 -1.70 -10.28 -15.57
N MET A 261 -1.15 -11.43 -15.16
CA MET A 261 0.03 -11.46 -14.28
C MET A 261 1.25 -10.83 -14.95
N ASN A 262 1.51 -11.11 -16.22
CA ASN A 262 2.61 -10.50 -16.98
C ASN A 262 2.40 -8.97 -17.14
N ALA A 263 1.16 -8.51 -17.31
CA ALA A 263 0.84 -7.08 -17.38
C ALA A 263 1.08 -6.40 -16.02
N LEU A 264 0.64 -6.99 -14.92
CA LEU A 264 0.91 -6.48 -13.56
C LEU A 264 2.41 -6.43 -13.26
N GLN A 265 3.18 -7.44 -13.69
CA GLN A 265 4.64 -7.42 -13.57
C GLN A 265 5.27 -6.25 -14.31
N ASN A 266 4.82 -5.97 -15.55
CA ASN A 266 5.33 -4.83 -16.33
C ASN A 266 5.04 -3.50 -15.63
N ILE A 267 3.82 -3.30 -15.13
CA ILE A 267 3.46 -2.10 -14.39
C ILE A 267 4.31 -1.96 -13.13
N LEU A 268 4.46 -3.03 -12.35
CA LEU A 268 5.30 -3.00 -11.15
C LEU A 268 6.76 -2.64 -11.47
N LEU A 269 7.31 -3.18 -12.56
CA LEU A 269 8.66 -2.87 -13.03
C LEU A 269 8.81 -1.40 -13.42
N GLU A 270 7.81 -0.82 -14.08
CA GLU A 270 7.77 0.60 -14.47
C GLU A 270 7.68 1.49 -13.21
N GLU A 271 6.79 1.15 -12.30
CA GLU A 271 6.62 1.89 -11.05
C GLU A 271 7.88 1.86 -10.16
N MET A 272 8.58 0.72 -10.10
CA MET A 272 9.88 0.61 -9.41
C MET A 272 10.97 1.48 -10.03
N GLU A 273 10.88 1.81 -11.31
CA GLU A 273 11.83 2.71 -11.98
C GLU A 273 11.59 4.18 -11.66
N THR A 274 10.34 4.55 -11.43
CA THR A 274 9.91 5.95 -11.30
C THR A 274 9.65 6.36 -9.85
N ILE A 275 9.56 5.39 -8.92
CA ILE A 275 9.30 5.66 -7.51
C ILE A 275 10.37 6.58 -6.91
N GLN A 276 9.94 7.57 -6.13
CA GLN A 276 10.82 8.50 -5.40
C GLN A 276 10.81 8.26 -3.88
N GLY A 277 10.00 7.32 -3.43
CA GLY A 277 9.84 6.95 -2.01
C GLY A 277 10.60 5.69 -1.62
N ILE A 278 10.06 4.99 -0.65
CA ILE A 278 10.61 3.74 -0.08
C ILE A 278 9.63 2.62 -0.40
N MET A 279 10.08 1.59 -1.09
CA MET A 279 9.31 0.37 -1.30
C MET A 279 10.06 -0.82 -0.72
N ILE A 280 9.40 -1.57 0.14
CA ILE A 280 9.93 -2.82 0.70
C ILE A 280 9.02 -3.96 0.27
N VAL A 281 9.59 -4.98 -0.32
CA VAL A 281 8.87 -6.19 -0.73
C VAL A 281 9.34 -7.37 0.09
N THR A 282 8.40 -8.13 0.65
CA THR A 282 8.72 -9.40 1.31
C THR A 282 8.31 -10.57 0.41
N THR A 283 9.12 -11.61 0.37
CA THR A 283 8.83 -12.80 -0.45
C THR A 283 9.44 -14.06 0.19
N ASN A 284 8.77 -15.19 -0.02
CA ASN A 284 9.31 -16.50 0.31
C ASN A 284 10.05 -17.14 -0.88
N LEU A 285 10.02 -16.51 -2.06
CA LEU A 285 10.76 -16.97 -3.23
C LEU A 285 12.26 -16.81 -3.03
N ILE A 286 12.98 -17.93 -3.05
CA ILE A 286 14.44 -17.95 -2.90
C ILE A 286 15.12 -18.08 -4.28
N THR A 287 14.53 -18.82 -5.23
CA THR A 287 15.20 -19.23 -6.46
C THR A 287 14.51 -18.83 -7.76
N ASN A 288 13.25 -18.39 -7.73
CA ASN A 288 12.45 -18.13 -8.92
C ASN A 288 12.13 -16.65 -9.18
N LEU A 289 12.94 -15.73 -8.64
CA LEU A 289 12.79 -14.31 -8.88
C LEU A 289 13.11 -13.99 -10.36
N ASP A 290 12.25 -13.20 -11.02
CA ASP A 290 12.55 -12.72 -12.36
C ASP A 290 13.74 -11.76 -12.33
N LYS A 291 14.69 -11.94 -13.25
CA LYS A 291 15.91 -11.12 -13.36
C LYS A 291 15.64 -9.64 -13.55
N ALA A 292 14.50 -9.28 -14.13
CA ALA A 292 14.12 -7.90 -14.31
C ALA A 292 13.83 -7.21 -12.96
N PHE A 293 13.17 -7.92 -12.04
CA PHE A 293 12.98 -7.43 -10.67
C PHE A 293 14.29 -7.39 -9.90
N GLU A 294 15.11 -8.42 -10.05
CA GLU A 294 16.38 -8.52 -9.33
C GLU A 294 17.28 -7.30 -9.51
N ARG A 295 17.29 -6.71 -10.71
CA ARG A 295 18.10 -5.52 -11.03
C ARG A 295 17.56 -4.22 -10.46
N ARG A 296 16.29 -4.18 -10.03
CA ARG A 296 15.61 -2.99 -9.53
C ARG A 296 15.67 -2.84 -8.02
N PHE A 297 15.90 -3.94 -7.32
CA PHE A 297 16.13 -3.90 -5.89
C PHE A 297 17.57 -3.48 -5.59
N ILE A 298 17.73 -2.33 -4.91
CA ILE A 298 19.03 -1.80 -4.49
C ILE A 298 19.58 -2.63 -3.33
N PHE A 299 18.69 -3.03 -2.41
CA PHE A 299 19.05 -3.86 -1.27
C PHE A 299 18.27 -5.17 -1.32
N LYS A 300 18.99 -6.27 -1.09
CA LYS A 300 18.43 -7.62 -1.03
C LYS A 300 18.95 -8.25 0.25
N VAL A 301 18.05 -8.45 1.21
CA VAL A 301 18.38 -9.05 2.49
C VAL A 301 17.81 -10.45 2.53
N LYS A 302 18.70 -11.43 2.67
CA LYS A 302 18.33 -12.84 2.79
C LYS A 302 18.11 -13.16 4.26
N PHE A 303 16.92 -13.63 4.57
CA PHE A 303 16.57 -14.14 5.89
C PHE A 303 16.70 -15.64 5.91
N GLU A 304 17.61 -16.12 6.71
CA GLU A 304 17.85 -17.55 6.91
C GLU A 304 17.22 -18.04 8.23
N LYS A 305 17.19 -19.33 8.43
CA LYS A 305 16.82 -19.85 9.74
C LYS A 305 17.81 -19.34 10.79
N PRO A 306 17.33 -19.01 11.99
CA PRO A 306 18.21 -18.51 13.04
C PRO A 306 19.23 -19.56 13.46
N GLY A 307 20.48 -19.15 13.62
CA GLY A 307 21.53 -19.97 14.21
C GLY A 307 21.25 -20.34 15.66
N THR A 308 22.01 -21.26 16.24
CA THR A 308 21.72 -21.78 17.58
C THR A 308 21.66 -20.69 18.65
N GLU A 309 22.61 -19.76 18.66
CA GLU A 309 22.66 -18.66 19.62
C GLU A 309 21.44 -17.73 19.44
N VAL A 310 21.11 -17.39 18.20
CA VAL A 310 19.95 -16.56 17.87
C VAL A 310 18.64 -17.24 18.28
N LYS A 311 18.49 -18.55 18.02
CA LYS A 311 17.34 -19.33 18.51
C LYS A 311 17.22 -19.31 20.03
N ALA A 312 18.34 -19.47 20.76
CA ALA A 312 18.32 -19.42 22.22
C ALA A 312 17.83 -18.05 22.72
N HIS A 313 18.28 -16.95 22.11
CA HIS A 313 17.78 -15.61 22.45
C HIS A 313 16.30 -15.44 22.14
N ILE A 314 15.81 -15.98 21.01
CA ILE A 314 14.38 -15.95 20.69
C ILE A 314 13.58 -16.73 21.74
N TRP A 315 14.00 -17.94 22.13
CA TRP A 315 13.36 -18.71 23.16
C TRP A 315 13.26 -17.94 24.49
N GLN A 316 14.35 -17.34 24.96
CA GLN A 316 14.37 -16.56 26.19
C GLN A 316 13.48 -15.30 26.12
N SER A 317 13.42 -14.65 24.97
CA SER A 317 12.59 -13.46 24.79
C SER A 317 11.09 -13.76 24.77
N MET A 318 10.71 -15.00 24.43
CA MET A 318 9.32 -15.44 24.33
C MET A 318 8.83 -16.18 25.59
N LEU A 319 9.73 -16.83 26.32
CA LEU A 319 9.44 -17.61 27.50
C LEU A 319 10.40 -17.20 28.62
N GLU A 320 9.96 -16.26 29.46
CA GLU A 320 10.77 -15.66 30.54
C GLU A 320 11.21 -16.67 31.62
N ASN A 321 10.48 -17.79 31.73
CA ASN A 321 10.78 -18.86 32.67
C ASN A 321 11.91 -19.81 32.24
N LEU A 322 12.39 -19.71 30.99
CA LEU A 322 13.52 -20.54 30.51
C LEU A 322 14.88 -19.96 30.93
N ASP A 323 15.70 -20.78 31.55
CA ASP A 323 17.08 -20.40 31.78
C ASP A 323 17.92 -20.48 30.48
N VAL A 324 19.15 -19.90 30.52
CA VAL A 324 20.05 -19.86 29.36
C VAL A 324 20.40 -21.26 28.87
N LYS A 325 20.56 -22.23 29.79
CA LYS A 325 20.97 -23.62 29.45
C LYS A 325 19.80 -24.35 28.78
N GLU A 326 18.60 -24.16 29.28
CA GLU A 326 17.39 -24.75 28.72
C GLU A 326 17.09 -24.19 27.32
N ALA A 327 17.19 -22.87 27.15
CA ALA A 327 17.03 -22.21 25.84
C ALA A 327 18.08 -22.71 24.83
N MET A 328 19.33 -22.86 25.25
CA MET A 328 20.39 -23.42 24.39
C MET A 328 20.15 -24.89 24.08
N SER A 329 19.67 -25.68 25.04
CA SER A 329 19.31 -27.09 24.80
C SER A 329 18.22 -27.21 23.72
N LEU A 330 17.14 -26.45 23.82
CA LEU A 330 16.07 -26.40 22.82
C LEU A 330 16.59 -25.93 21.46
N ALA A 331 17.45 -24.91 21.45
CA ALA A 331 18.04 -24.38 20.23
C ALA A 331 18.96 -25.39 19.51
N HIS A 332 19.64 -26.25 20.23
CA HIS A 332 20.47 -27.35 19.67
C HIS A 332 19.59 -28.52 19.20
N GLU A 333 18.60 -28.91 20.01
CA GLU A 333 17.75 -30.08 19.73
C GLU A 333 16.83 -29.87 18.53
N PHE A 334 16.34 -28.62 18.32
CA PHE A 334 15.33 -28.35 17.32
C PHE A 334 15.79 -27.34 16.25
N ASP A 335 15.59 -27.71 14.98
CA ASP A 335 15.74 -26.79 13.85
C ASP A 335 14.39 -26.11 13.58
N VAL A 336 14.15 -24.98 14.25
CA VAL A 336 12.91 -24.20 14.19
C VAL A 336 13.19 -22.75 13.78
N THR A 337 12.20 -22.14 13.14
CA THR A 337 12.21 -20.72 12.77
C THR A 337 11.69 -19.86 13.93
N GLY A 338 11.91 -18.54 13.88
CA GLY A 338 11.38 -17.61 14.87
C GLY A 338 9.85 -17.66 14.98
N GLY A 339 9.15 -17.83 13.85
CA GLY A 339 7.69 -17.96 13.82
C GLY A 339 7.18 -19.25 14.46
N GLU A 340 7.89 -20.37 14.27
CA GLU A 340 7.58 -21.62 14.94
C GLU A 340 7.80 -21.52 16.47
N ILE A 341 8.88 -20.86 16.91
CA ILE A 341 9.12 -20.58 18.33
C ILE A 341 7.99 -19.71 18.90
N GLU A 342 7.56 -18.69 18.21
CA GLU A 342 6.45 -17.83 18.62
C GLU A 342 5.14 -18.63 18.79
N ASN A 343 4.82 -19.53 17.86
CA ASN A 343 3.65 -20.40 17.96
C ASN A 343 3.72 -21.33 19.20
N ILE A 344 4.89 -21.87 19.46
CA ILE A 344 5.11 -22.75 20.64
C ILE A 344 4.98 -21.94 21.93
N ALA A 345 5.56 -20.76 21.99
CA ALA A 345 5.42 -19.86 23.13
C ALA A 345 3.96 -19.47 23.40
N ARG A 346 3.19 -19.20 22.32
CA ARG A 346 1.75 -18.95 22.44
C ARG A 346 0.99 -20.14 23.01
N LYS A 347 1.32 -21.38 22.55
CA LYS A 347 0.72 -22.61 23.12
C LYS A 347 1.05 -22.75 24.60
N ALA A 348 2.30 -22.51 25.01
CA ALA A 348 2.72 -22.54 26.40
C ALA A 348 2.00 -21.48 27.27
N THR A 349 1.84 -20.26 26.74
CA THR A 349 1.09 -19.18 27.42
C THR A 349 -0.39 -19.54 27.59
N MET A 350 -1.02 -20.14 26.57
CA MET A 350 -2.41 -20.60 26.65
C MET A 350 -2.58 -21.69 27.72
N GLU A 351 -1.66 -22.65 27.80
CA GLU A 351 -1.65 -23.70 28.81
C GLU A 351 -1.51 -23.10 30.23
N TYR A 352 -0.62 -22.12 30.39
CA TYR A 352 -0.45 -21.39 31.62
C TYR A 352 -1.78 -20.70 32.08
N ILE A 353 -2.45 -20.03 31.13
CA ILE A 353 -3.73 -19.35 31.43
C ILE A 353 -4.81 -20.37 31.88
N LEU A 354 -4.83 -21.55 31.26
CA LEU A 354 -5.83 -22.58 31.56
C LEU A 354 -5.54 -23.34 32.87
N THR A 355 -4.27 -23.61 33.17
CA THR A 355 -3.87 -24.50 34.26
C THR A 355 -3.32 -23.74 35.48
N GLY A 356 -2.91 -22.47 35.30
CA GLY A 356 -2.19 -21.69 36.31
C GLY A 356 -0.76 -22.17 36.57
N LYS A 357 -0.25 -23.10 35.77
CA LYS A 357 1.11 -23.66 35.90
C LYS A 357 1.95 -23.31 34.69
N GLU A 358 3.16 -22.82 34.94
CA GLU A 358 4.15 -22.62 33.88
C GLU A 358 4.53 -23.94 33.23
N SER A 359 4.72 -23.90 31.90
CA SER A 359 5.17 -25.07 31.14
C SER A 359 6.64 -25.34 31.43
N ASP A 360 6.94 -26.55 31.86
CA ASP A 360 8.31 -27.02 32.00
C ASP A 360 8.98 -27.32 30.63
N ILE A 361 10.28 -27.48 30.61
CA ILE A 361 11.05 -27.74 29.40
C ILE A 361 10.56 -28.97 28.62
N ASP A 362 10.09 -30.01 29.33
CA ASP A 362 9.61 -31.23 28.68
C ASP A 362 8.25 -31.01 27.98
N THR A 363 7.40 -30.17 28.53
CA THR A 363 6.17 -29.72 27.88
C THR A 363 6.48 -28.90 26.64
N ILE A 364 7.46 -27.98 26.71
CA ILE A 364 7.90 -27.18 25.55
C ILE A 364 8.49 -28.09 24.46
N ARG A 365 9.26 -29.11 24.82
CA ARG A 365 9.74 -30.13 23.88
C ARG A 365 8.60 -30.87 23.18
N LYS A 366 7.56 -31.22 23.90
CA LYS A 366 6.36 -31.86 23.32
C LYS A 366 5.67 -30.93 22.32
N PHE A 367 5.45 -29.66 22.67
CA PHE A 367 4.87 -28.68 21.76
C PHE A 367 5.74 -28.48 20.51
N THR A 368 7.05 -28.44 20.66
CA THR A 368 7.98 -28.31 19.53
C THR A 368 7.92 -29.52 18.59
N LYS A 369 7.84 -30.73 19.13
CA LYS A 369 7.67 -31.95 18.30
C LYS A 369 6.33 -31.94 17.57
N GLN A 370 5.26 -31.51 18.20
CA GLN A 370 3.94 -31.39 17.56
C GLN A 370 3.95 -30.37 16.43
N GLU A 371 4.53 -29.19 16.63
CA GLU A 371 4.65 -28.14 15.62
C GLU A 371 5.38 -28.64 14.37
N LYS A 372 6.47 -29.40 14.53
CA LYS A 372 7.20 -30.04 13.42
C LYS A 372 6.40 -31.11 12.67
N LEU A 373 5.60 -31.90 13.37
CA LEU A 373 4.73 -32.89 12.74
C LEU A 373 3.64 -32.24 11.90
N GLU A 374 3.10 -31.11 12.34
CA GLU A 374 2.11 -30.33 11.61
C GLU A 374 2.73 -29.63 10.40
N SER A 375 3.93 -29.10 10.51
CA SER A 375 4.65 -28.47 9.40
C SER A 375 5.00 -29.45 8.28
N ASN A 376 5.30 -30.70 8.62
CA ASN A 376 5.58 -31.77 7.64
C ASN A 376 4.31 -32.38 7.01
N ARG A 377 3.13 -32.12 7.57
CA ARG A 377 1.84 -32.61 7.07
C ARG A 377 1.10 -31.63 6.17
N ARG A 378 1.63 -30.44 5.88
CA ARG A 378 0.99 -29.55 4.90
C ARG A 378 0.98 -30.25 3.55
N PRO A 379 -0.19 -30.67 3.02
CA PRO A 379 -0.25 -31.34 1.74
C PRO A 379 0.28 -30.41 0.67
N ILE A 380 1.16 -30.93 -0.18
CA ILE A 380 1.39 -30.33 -1.48
C ILE A 380 0.03 -30.40 -2.18
N VAL A 381 -0.68 -29.28 -2.26
CA VAL A 381 -1.88 -29.15 -3.07
C VAL A 381 -1.41 -29.12 -4.52
N GLY A 382 -1.17 -30.31 -5.06
CA GLY A 382 -0.95 -30.56 -6.46
C GLY A 382 -2.02 -31.54 -6.91
N PHE A 383 -2.86 -31.15 -7.87
CA PHE A 383 -3.75 -32.07 -8.55
C PHE A 383 -2.90 -33.12 -9.26
N SER A 384 -2.90 -34.35 -8.76
CA SER A 384 -2.43 -35.50 -9.52
C SER A 384 -3.49 -35.83 -10.54
N THR A 385 -3.26 -35.54 -11.81
CA THR A 385 -4.00 -36.12 -12.92
C THR A 385 -3.63 -37.58 -12.98
N ASN A 386 -4.52 -38.46 -12.47
CA ASN A 386 -4.51 -39.88 -12.81
C ASN A 386 -4.94 -39.99 -14.26
N ASN A 387 -4.02 -40.27 -15.16
CA ASN A 387 -4.28 -40.86 -16.44
C ASN A 387 -4.39 -42.39 -16.23
N SER A 388 -5.56 -42.90 -16.46
CA SER A 388 -5.82 -44.30 -16.87
C SER A 388 -6.76 -44.28 -18.03
#